data_39624e839dd1473f348da06078601c01
#
_entry.id   39624e839dd1473f348da06078601c01
#
_cell.length_a   1.000
_cell.length_b   1.000
_cell.length_c   1.000
_cell.angle_alpha   90.00
_cell.angle_beta   90.00
_cell.angle_gamma   90.00
#
_symmetry.space_group_name_H-M   'P 1'
#
loop_
_entity.id
_entity.type
_entity.pdbx_description
1 polymer ?
#
loop_
_entity_poly.entity_id
_entity_poly.type
_entity_poly.pdbx_seq_one_letter_code
_entity_poly.pdbx_strand_id
1 'polypeptide(L)'
;RISTDQIAFVFGREASGLTNSELERCQYHVRIPVEESFSSINLAAAVMIIVYELKKTCEPHTHETELASDHEQLATSSEIQGFYKHMEDVLIETGFLKTPSQKLLRKVKRIFSRTPLREDEVNILRGILTSIQSYRRKD
;
A
#
# COMPACT_ATOMS: atom_id res chain seq x y z
N ARG A 1 6.61 19.67 -10.17
CA ARG A 1 6.00 19.98 -8.85
C ARG A 1 6.04 18.69 -8.06
N ILE A 2 6.81 18.68 -6.98
CA ILE A 2 6.83 17.57 -6.01
C ILE A 2 5.40 17.49 -5.48
N SER A 3 4.75 16.34 -5.64
CA SER A 3 3.48 16.06 -4.98
C SER A 3 3.63 16.36 -3.49
N THR A 4 2.67 17.09 -2.93
CA THR A 4 2.65 17.42 -1.49
C THR A 4 2.19 16.21 -0.65
N ASP A 5 2.20 15.03 -1.21
CA ASP A 5 1.82 13.81 -0.51
C ASP A 5 2.80 13.54 0.63
N GLN A 6 2.28 13.38 1.82
CA GLN A 6 3.08 13.02 2.97
C GLN A 6 3.42 11.53 2.89
N ILE A 7 4.72 11.24 2.81
CA ILE A 7 5.23 9.88 2.82
C ILE A 7 5.80 9.58 4.21
N ALA A 8 5.35 8.46 4.80
CA ALA A 8 5.87 7.96 6.06
C ALA A 8 6.73 6.72 5.82
N PHE A 9 7.94 6.71 6.35
CA PHE A 9 8.82 5.55 6.35
C PHE A 9 8.76 4.86 7.70
N VAL A 10 8.48 3.56 7.70
CA VAL A 10 8.41 2.75 8.90
C VAL A 10 9.62 1.82 8.93
N PHE A 11 10.44 1.96 9.95
CA PHE A 11 11.61 1.12 10.19
C PHE A 11 11.33 0.11 11.29
N GLY A 12 11.82 -1.10 11.10
CA GLY A 12 11.69 -2.17 12.08
C GLY A 12 12.70 -2.06 13.22
N ARG A 13 12.49 -2.85 14.26
CA ARG A 13 13.42 -2.99 15.38
C ARG A 13 14.69 -3.71 14.91
N GLU A 14 15.83 -3.36 15.47
CA GLU A 14 17.12 -3.96 15.08
C GLU A 14 17.14 -5.49 15.26
N ALA A 15 16.56 -6.00 16.34
CA ALA A 15 16.60 -7.43 16.64
C ALA A 15 15.55 -8.27 15.87
N SER A 16 14.39 -7.71 15.52
CA SER A 16 13.25 -8.49 15.01
C SER A 16 12.63 -7.95 13.73
N GLY A 17 13.05 -6.76 13.27
CA GLY A 17 12.45 -6.09 12.11
C GLY A 17 11.00 -5.65 12.37
N LEU A 18 10.23 -5.55 11.32
CA LEU A 18 8.80 -5.27 11.34
C LEU A 18 8.00 -6.58 11.48
N THR A 19 6.98 -6.54 12.30
CA THR A 19 5.99 -7.63 12.39
C THR A 19 5.12 -7.69 11.13
N ASN A 20 4.48 -8.82 10.88
CA ASN A 20 3.56 -8.95 9.74
C ASN A 20 2.41 -7.92 9.80
N SER A 21 1.91 -7.62 10.98
CA SER A 21 0.86 -6.62 11.17
C SER A 21 1.33 -5.19 10.88
N GLU A 22 2.59 -4.87 11.16
CA GLU A 22 3.19 -3.59 10.79
C GLU A 22 3.43 -3.50 9.27
N LEU A 23 3.93 -4.57 8.65
CA LEU A 23 4.10 -4.66 7.20
C LEU A 23 2.77 -4.56 6.44
N GLU A 24 1.70 -5.16 6.94
CA GLU A 24 0.37 -5.09 6.32
C GLU A 24 -0.22 -3.67 6.28
N ARG A 25 0.28 -2.76 7.09
CA ARG A 25 -0.12 -1.35 7.10
C ARG A 25 0.67 -0.51 6.09
N CYS A 26 1.77 -1.02 5.55
CA CYS A 26 2.60 -0.34 4.58
C CYS A 26 2.13 -0.67 3.16
N GLN A 27 2.07 0.33 2.28
CA GLN A 27 1.76 0.17 0.86
C GLN A 27 2.93 -0.46 0.10
N TYR A 28 4.16 -0.11 0.49
CA TYR A 28 5.40 -0.57 -0.15
C TYR A 28 6.34 -1.19 0.87
N HIS A 29 7.03 -2.24 0.44
CA HIS A 29 8.08 -2.84 1.22
C HIS A 29 9.40 -2.60 0.50
N VAL A 30 10.33 -1.93 1.17
CA VAL A 30 11.67 -1.66 0.67
C VAL A 30 12.65 -2.57 1.38
N ARG A 31 13.54 -3.19 0.63
CA ARG A 31 14.65 -3.98 1.15
C ARG A 31 15.95 -3.44 0.59
N ILE A 32 16.88 -3.12 1.48
CA ILE A 32 18.25 -2.78 1.09
C ILE A 32 18.98 -4.08 0.82
N PRO A 33 19.48 -4.30 -0.41
CA PRO A 33 20.23 -5.51 -0.71
C PRO A 33 21.58 -5.51 0.06
N VAL A 34 21.86 -6.61 0.74
CA VAL A 34 23.09 -6.85 1.48
C VAL A 34 23.60 -8.24 1.16
N GLU A 35 24.89 -8.49 1.36
CA GLU A 35 25.47 -9.82 1.23
C GLU A 35 24.88 -10.77 2.29
N GLU A 36 24.76 -12.05 1.95
CA GLU A 36 24.21 -13.08 2.85
C GLU A 36 25.00 -13.24 4.16
N SER A 37 26.28 -12.90 4.14
CA SER A 37 27.17 -12.88 5.32
C SER A 37 26.82 -11.76 6.32
N PHE A 38 26.11 -10.70 5.88
CA PHE A 38 25.64 -9.59 6.72
C PHE A 38 24.12 -9.58 6.75
N SER A 39 23.53 -10.28 7.70
CA SER A 39 22.08 -10.48 7.76
C SER A 39 21.27 -9.22 8.11
N SER A 40 21.89 -8.18 8.65
CA SER A 40 21.23 -6.93 9.03
C SER A 40 22.16 -5.73 8.96
N ILE A 41 21.63 -4.62 8.49
CA ILE A 41 22.28 -3.31 8.54
C ILE A 41 21.83 -2.61 9.84
N ASN A 42 22.77 -1.91 10.48
CA ASN A 42 22.44 -1.01 11.59
C ASN A 42 21.32 -0.05 11.19
N LEU A 43 20.36 0.17 12.06
CA LEU A 43 19.18 0.99 11.79
C LEU A 43 19.53 2.40 11.31
N ALA A 44 20.51 3.06 11.94
CA ALA A 44 20.93 4.39 11.53
C ALA A 44 21.51 4.39 10.09
N ALA A 45 22.27 3.36 9.72
CA ALA A 45 22.78 3.21 8.36
C ALA A 45 21.64 2.96 7.35
N ALA A 46 20.65 2.14 7.71
CA ALA A 46 19.48 1.93 6.87
C ALA A 46 18.69 3.23 6.63
N VAL A 47 18.49 4.03 7.68
CA VAL A 47 17.84 5.34 7.56
C VAL A 47 18.62 6.26 6.63
N MET A 48 19.96 6.33 6.79
CA MET A 48 20.80 7.17 5.93
C MET A 48 20.75 6.77 4.46
N ILE A 49 20.76 5.47 4.17
CA ILE A 49 20.65 4.98 2.79
C ILE A 49 19.31 5.40 2.16
N ILE A 50 18.21 5.20 2.87
CA ILE A 50 16.87 5.57 2.38
C ILE A 50 16.78 7.08 2.16
N VAL A 51 17.22 7.89 3.11
CA VAL A 51 17.21 9.37 2.98
C VAL A 51 18.09 9.83 1.81
N TYR A 52 19.24 9.21 1.62
CA TYR A 52 20.13 9.53 0.51
C TYR A 52 19.49 9.22 -0.86
N GLU A 53 18.88 8.04 -1.02
CA GLU A 53 18.20 7.67 -2.26
C GLU A 53 16.98 8.57 -2.54
N LEU A 54 16.22 8.93 -1.49
CA LEU A 54 15.14 9.92 -1.60
C LEU A 54 15.66 11.27 -2.09
N LYS A 55 16.74 11.77 -1.50
CA LYS A 55 17.31 13.04 -1.93
C LYS A 55 17.71 13.01 -3.41
N LYS A 56 18.34 11.93 -3.86
CA LYS A 56 18.71 11.76 -5.27
C LYS A 56 17.50 11.80 -6.21
N THR A 57 16.38 11.19 -5.78
CA THR A 57 15.14 11.17 -6.58
C THR A 57 14.41 12.50 -6.58
N CYS A 58 14.59 13.30 -5.52
CA CYS A 58 14.00 14.64 -5.41
C CYS A 58 14.82 15.74 -6.12
N GLU A 59 16.08 15.47 -6.51
CA GLU A 59 16.85 16.40 -7.33
C GLU A 59 16.24 16.42 -8.73
N PRO A 60 15.93 17.62 -9.28
CA PRO A 60 15.34 17.70 -10.61
C PRO A 60 16.31 17.13 -11.64
N HIS A 61 16.06 15.89 -12.06
CA HIS A 61 16.68 15.38 -13.27
C HIS A 61 16.15 16.22 -14.44
N THR A 62 17.03 17.00 -15.07
CA THR A 62 16.79 17.72 -16.32
C THR A 62 16.67 16.73 -17.49
N HIS A 63 15.71 15.82 -17.40
CA HIS A 63 15.17 15.09 -18.54
C HIS A 63 13.66 15.17 -18.47
N GLU A 64 13.16 16.17 -19.19
CA GLU A 64 11.76 16.30 -19.54
C GLU A 64 11.27 15.00 -20.16
N THR A 65 10.41 14.32 -19.44
CA THR A 65 9.39 13.49 -20.06
C THR A 65 8.09 14.12 -19.60
N GLU A 66 7.62 15.07 -20.40
CA GLU A 66 6.23 15.55 -20.34
C GLU A 66 5.32 14.37 -20.66
N LEU A 67 4.85 13.69 -19.64
CA LEU A 67 3.67 12.86 -19.73
C LEU A 67 2.63 13.46 -18.79
N ALA A 68 1.67 14.10 -19.45
CA ALA A 68 0.32 14.46 -19.03
C ALA A 68 0.08 14.58 -17.52
N SER A 69 0.02 15.81 -17.06
CA SER A 69 -0.49 16.21 -15.75
C SER A 69 -2.01 16.10 -15.72
N ASP A 70 -2.54 14.92 -15.60
CA ASP A 70 -3.82 14.73 -14.94
C ASP A 70 -3.51 14.60 -13.44
N HIS A 71 -4.03 15.53 -12.62
CA HIS A 71 -3.82 15.59 -11.17
C HIS A 71 -4.61 14.47 -10.48
N GLU A 72 -4.28 13.23 -10.80
CA GLU A 72 -4.89 12.07 -10.18
C GLU A 72 -4.19 11.80 -8.85
N GLN A 73 -4.86 12.19 -7.78
CA GLN A 73 -4.38 12.05 -6.42
C GLN A 73 -4.35 10.58 -6.01
N LEU A 74 -3.23 10.12 -5.45
CA LEU A 74 -3.13 8.77 -4.89
C LEU A 74 -4.06 8.64 -3.68
N ALA A 75 -4.71 7.49 -3.56
CA ALA A 75 -5.56 7.19 -2.42
C ALA A 75 -4.73 7.18 -1.13
N THR A 76 -5.27 7.81 -0.11
CA THR A 76 -4.67 7.84 1.22
C THR A 76 -4.68 6.45 1.86
N SER A 77 -3.81 6.23 2.84
CA SER A 77 -3.78 4.98 3.62
C SER A 77 -5.14 4.68 4.28
N SER A 78 -5.86 5.70 4.70
CA SER A 78 -7.19 5.57 5.30
C SER A 78 -8.23 5.07 4.30
N GLU A 79 -8.23 5.61 3.08
CA GLU A 79 -9.14 5.20 2.01
C GLU A 79 -8.90 3.76 1.57
N ILE A 80 -7.63 3.37 1.42
CA ILE A 80 -7.24 2.00 1.10
C ILE A 80 -7.66 1.02 2.21
N GLN A 81 -7.47 1.37 3.48
CA GLN A 81 -7.92 0.54 4.59
C GLN A 81 -9.45 0.44 4.64
N GLY A 82 -10.16 1.53 4.37
CA GLY A 82 -11.61 1.56 4.24
C GLY A 82 -12.12 0.66 3.11
N PHE A 83 -11.45 0.65 1.96
CA PHE A 83 -11.74 -0.24 0.84
C PHE A 83 -11.55 -1.71 1.24
N TYR A 84 -10.43 -2.06 1.88
CA TYR A 84 -10.17 -3.44 2.30
C TYR A 84 -11.19 -3.95 3.33
N LYS A 85 -11.61 -3.10 4.25
CA LYS A 85 -12.67 -3.45 5.20
C LYS A 85 -14.00 -3.69 4.50
N HIS A 86 -14.41 -2.78 3.62
CA HIS A 86 -15.64 -2.92 2.84
C HIS A 86 -15.64 -4.21 1.99
N MET A 87 -14.51 -4.52 1.36
CA MET A 87 -14.34 -5.75 0.59
C MET A 87 -14.48 -7.00 1.47
N GLU A 88 -13.87 -7.00 2.68
CA GLU A 88 -14.03 -8.11 3.63
C GLU A 88 -15.48 -8.33 3.99
N ASP A 89 -16.20 -7.27 4.32
CA ASP A 89 -17.63 -7.32 4.68
C ASP A 89 -18.47 -7.91 3.53
N VAL A 90 -18.24 -7.47 2.29
CA VAL A 90 -18.93 -7.99 1.10
C VAL A 90 -18.61 -9.46 0.86
N LEU A 91 -17.35 -9.87 1.00
CA LEU A 91 -16.94 -11.27 0.81
C LEU A 91 -17.56 -12.20 1.87
N ILE A 92 -17.79 -11.72 3.07
CA ILE A 92 -18.52 -12.45 4.13
C ILE A 92 -20.02 -12.47 3.79
N GLU A 93 -20.62 -11.34 3.49
CA GLU A 93 -22.04 -11.24 3.14
C GLU A 93 -22.43 -12.11 1.94
N THR A 94 -21.56 -12.18 0.91
CA THR A 94 -21.79 -13.02 -0.26
C THR A 94 -21.58 -14.51 -0.02
N GLY A 95 -21.03 -14.89 1.15
CA GLY A 95 -20.72 -16.28 1.48
C GLY A 95 -19.46 -16.81 0.80
N PHE A 96 -18.72 -15.96 0.08
CA PHE A 96 -17.40 -16.31 -0.47
C PHE A 96 -16.40 -16.63 0.66
N LEU A 97 -16.47 -15.87 1.75
CA LEU A 97 -15.80 -16.15 3.02
C LEU A 97 -16.84 -16.66 4.02
N LYS A 98 -16.70 -17.90 4.48
CA LYS A 98 -17.54 -18.44 5.55
C LYS A 98 -17.22 -17.84 6.93
N THR A 99 -15.96 -17.43 7.11
CA THR A 99 -15.43 -16.80 8.32
C THR A 99 -14.31 -15.85 7.92
N PRO A 100 -14.00 -14.80 8.71
CA PRO A 100 -12.86 -13.94 8.45
C PRO A 100 -11.58 -14.75 8.28
N SER A 101 -11.06 -14.82 7.07
CA SER A 101 -9.85 -15.58 6.74
C SER A 101 -8.68 -14.64 6.51
N GLN A 102 -7.89 -14.42 7.54
CA GLN A 102 -6.67 -13.60 7.49
C GLN A 102 -5.76 -13.98 6.30
N LYS A 103 -5.61 -15.29 6.02
CA LYS A 103 -4.75 -15.78 4.94
C LYS A 103 -5.27 -15.38 3.55
N LEU A 104 -6.58 -15.45 3.33
CA LEU A 104 -7.17 -15.07 2.05
C LEU A 104 -7.18 -13.56 1.86
N LEU A 105 -7.54 -12.82 2.91
CA LEU A 105 -7.51 -11.36 2.89
C LEU A 105 -6.11 -10.81 2.60
N ARG A 106 -5.05 -11.39 3.17
CA ARG A 106 -3.67 -11.03 2.83
C ARG A 106 -3.37 -11.24 1.34
N LYS A 107 -3.84 -12.34 0.76
CA LYS A 107 -3.65 -12.58 -0.69
C LYS A 107 -4.39 -11.56 -1.53
N VAL A 108 -5.62 -11.22 -1.17
CA VAL A 108 -6.42 -10.22 -1.88
C VAL A 108 -5.80 -8.83 -1.75
N LYS A 109 -5.44 -8.42 -0.53
CA LYS A 109 -4.70 -7.16 -0.31
C LYS A 109 -3.44 -7.09 -1.16
N ARG A 110 -2.69 -8.18 -1.27
CA ARG A 110 -1.48 -8.28 -2.08
C ARG A 110 -1.74 -8.12 -3.58
N ILE A 111 -2.92 -8.44 -4.08
CA ILE A 111 -3.28 -8.19 -5.48
C ILE A 111 -3.36 -6.68 -5.73
N PHE A 112 -4.07 -5.96 -4.87
CA PHE A 112 -4.28 -4.51 -4.99
C PHE A 112 -3.05 -3.67 -4.58
N SER A 113 -2.13 -4.23 -3.79
CA SER A 113 -0.89 -3.53 -3.40
C SER A 113 0.21 -3.53 -4.46
N ARG A 114 0.00 -4.17 -5.61
CA ARG A 114 1.01 -4.22 -6.69
C ARG A 114 1.15 -2.91 -7.45
N THR A 115 0.11 -2.11 -7.45
CA THR A 115 0.07 -0.79 -8.09
C THR A 115 -0.55 0.20 -7.10
N PRO A 116 -0.01 1.40 -6.95
CA PRO A 116 -0.63 2.42 -6.11
C PRO A 116 -2.00 2.76 -6.70
N LEU A 117 -3.04 2.65 -5.87
CA LEU A 117 -4.39 2.99 -6.26
C LEU A 117 -4.60 4.50 -6.12
N ARG A 118 -5.33 5.07 -7.07
CA ARG A 118 -5.79 6.45 -7.03
C ARG A 118 -7.11 6.57 -6.27
N GLU A 119 -7.44 7.78 -5.84
CA GLU A 119 -8.68 8.04 -5.10
C GLU A 119 -9.92 7.65 -5.89
N ASP A 120 -9.98 8.00 -7.18
CA ASP A 120 -11.08 7.66 -8.08
C ASP A 120 -11.19 6.14 -8.30
N GLU A 121 -10.07 5.43 -8.44
CA GLU A 121 -10.04 3.96 -8.56
C GLU A 121 -10.60 3.28 -7.30
N VAL A 122 -10.22 3.77 -6.12
CA VAL A 122 -10.77 3.27 -4.85
C VAL A 122 -12.27 3.52 -4.77
N ASN A 123 -12.74 4.69 -5.23
CA ASN A 123 -14.15 5.03 -5.26
C ASN A 123 -14.94 4.14 -6.23
N ILE A 124 -14.40 3.84 -7.41
CA ILE A 124 -14.97 2.90 -8.38
C ILE A 124 -15.09 1.51 -7.74
N LEU A 125 -14.01 1.00 -7.15
CA LEU A 125 -14.00 -0.32 -6.50
C LEU A 125 -15.03 -0.40 -5.37
N ARG A 126 -15.14 0.62 -4.54
CA ARG A 126 -16.17 0.70 -3.48
C ARG A 126 -17.59 0.78 -4.04
N GLY A 127 -17.78 1.47 -5.15
CA GLY A 127 -19.06 1.51 -5.88
C GLY A 127 -19.49 0.13 -6.36
N ILE A 128 -18.58 -0.66 -6.92
CA ILE A 128 -18.81 -2.05 -7.32
C ILE A 128 -19.26 -2.89 -6.11
N LEU A 129 -18.53 -2.81 -5.01
CA LEU A 129 -18.87 -3.53 -3.77
C LEU A 129 -20.27 -3.16 -3.25
N THR A 130 -20.60 -1.87 -3.25
CA THR A 130 -21.92 -1.38 -2.85
C THR A 130 -23.02 -1.93 -3.75
N SER A 131 -22.78 -2.01 -5.05
CA SER A 131 -23.73 -2.57 -6.02
C SER A 131 -24.00 -4.06 -5.74
N ILE A 132 -22.96 -4.83 -5.42
CA ILE A 132 -23.10 -6.24 -5.05
C ILE A 132 -23.94 -6.40 -3.78
N GLN A 133 -23.70 -5.59 -2.74
CA GLN A 133 -24.51 -5.60 -1.52
C GLN A 133 -25.97 -5.23 -1.76
N SER A 134 -26.21 -4.24 -2.62
CA SER A 134 -27.56 -3.78 -2.94
C SER A 134 -28.37 -4.81 -3.72
N TYR A 135 -27.73 -5.56 -4.60
CA TYR A 135 -28.36 -6.63 -5.35
C TYR A 135 -28.88 -7.74 -4.41
N ARG A 136 -28.06 -8.15 -3.46
CA ARG A 136 -28.40 -9.23 -2.53
C ARG A 136 -29.51 -8.88 -1.52
N ARG A 137 -29.68 -7.60 -1.20
CA ARG A 137 -30.75 -7.15 -0.28
C ARG A 137 -32.15 -7.15 -0.93
N LYS A 138 -32.23 -7.38 -2.23
CA LYS A 138 -33.50 -7.42 -2.96
C LYS A 138 -34.03 -8.84 -3.15
N ASP A 139 -33.20 -9.85 -2.91
CA ASP A 139 -33.57 -11.28 -2.86
C ASP A 139 -33.81 -11.70 -1.38
#